data_6321b5b9b4e3afb16d6aed9444e55f55
#
_entry.id   6321b5b9b4e3afb16d6aed9444e55f55
#
_cell.length_a   1.000
_cell.length_b   1.000
_cell.length_c   1.000
_cell.angle_alpha   90.00
_cell.angle_beta   90.00
_cell.angle_gamma   90.00
#
_symmetry.space_group_name_H-M   'P 1'
#
loop_
_entity.id
_entity.type
_entity.pdbx_description
1 polymer ?
#
loop_
_entity_poly.entity_id
_entity_poly.type
_entity_poly.pdbx_seq_one_letter_code
_entity_poly.pdbx_strand_id
1 'polypeptide(L)'
;WQPKYFPFTETYFALEALGLLDKLSMPFFESVIYQTHTYDFNNAEADILDFMTKNGVDAEKWKSAIRSFGVKNKNRVAFQTWQTYQIDSTPMVGIGGRFITGPHMVGSRNAMPAALNWMIDQIRQERKKA
;
A
#
# COMPACT_ATOMS: atom_id res chain seq x y z
N TRP A 1 3.99 -5.87 9.88
CA TRP A 1 2.72 -6.29 9.28
C TRP A 1 1.99 -7.25 10.21
N GLN A 2 0.79 -6.88 10.63
CA GLN A 2 -0.05 -7.69 11.52
C GLN A 2 -1.45 -7.82 10.90
N PRO A 3 -2.16 -8.96 11.12
CA PRO A 3 -3.50 -9.18 10.55
C PRO A 3 -4.52 -8.09 10.85
N LYS A 4 -4.42 -7.42 12.00
CA LYS A 4 -5.30 -6.30 12.35
C LYS A 4 -5.21 -5.08 11.41
N TYR A 5 -4.13 -4.97 10.63
CA TYR A 5 -3.97 -3.92 9.62
C TYR A 5 -4.45 -4.33 8.23
N PHE A 6 -4.85 -5.59 8.03
CA PHE A 6 -5.32 -6.05 6.72
C PHE A 6 -6.52 -5.25 6.19
N PRO A 7 -7.52 -4.84 6.97
CA PRO A 7 -8.59 -4.01 6.46
C PRO A 7 -8.08 -2.71 5.82
N PHE A 8 -7.03 -2.11 6.37
CA PHE A 8 -6.43 -0.88 5.82
C PHE A 8 -5.68 -1.11 4.50
N THR A 9 -4.93 -2.20 4.41
CA THR A 9 -4.20 -2.54 3.17
C THR A 9 -5.13 -3.06 2.09
N GLU A 10 -6.16 -3.81 2.44
CA GLU A 10 -7.22 -4.25 1.53
C GLU A 10 -8.04 -3.07 0.99
N THR A 11 -8.19 -2.00 1.77
CA THR A 11 -8.84 -0.76 1.34
C THR A 11 -8.16 -0.17 0.09
N TYR A 12 -6.83 -0.16 0.02
CA TYR A 12 -6.12 0.28 -1.16
C TYR A 12 -6.53 -0.52 -2.40
N PHE A 13 -6.55 -1.83 -2.31
CA PHE A 13 -6.92 -2.70 -3.43
C PHE A 13 -8.41 -2.65 -3.76
N ALA A 14 -9.28 -2.40 -2.77
CA ALA A 14 -10.70 -2.18 -3.02
C ALA A 14 -10.96 -0.85 -3.75
N LEU A 15 -10.26 0.22 -3.37
CA LEU A 15 -10.30 1.49 -4.08
C LEU A 15 -9.80 1.35 -5.52
N GLU A 16 -8.72 0.57 -5.73
CA GLU A 16 -8.23 0.24 -7.08
C GLU A 16 -9.30 -0.48 -7.90
N ALA A 17 -9.92 -1.52 -7.33
CA ALA A 17 -10.95 -2.30 -8.01
C ALA A 17 -12.19 -1.47 -8.38
N LEU A 18 -12.50 -0.43 -7.60
CA LEU A 18 -13.60 0.49 -7.84
C LEU A 18 -13.23 1.70 -8.71
N GLY A 19 -11.94 1.84 -9.12
CA GLY A 19 -11.46 3.00 -9.86
C GLY A 19 -11.43 4.29 -9.04
N LEU A 20 -11.30 4.21 -7.73
CA LEU A 20 -11.37 5.33 -6.78
C LEU A 20 -10.03 5.72 -6.15
N LEU A 21 -8.90 5.10 -6.57
CA LEU A 21 -7.59 5.38 -6.00
C LEU A 21 -7.22 6.86 -6.03
N ASP A 22 -7.32 7.49 -7.20
CA ASP A 22 -6.93 8.90 -7.38
C ASP A 22 -7.78 9.85 -6.51
N LYS A 23 -9.03 9.46 -6.27
CA LYS A 23 -9.97 10.28 -5.50
C LYS A 23 -9.83 10.09 -4.00
N LEU A 24 -9.63 8.87 -3.52
CA LEU A 24 -9.83 8.52 -2.11
C LEU A 24 -8.60 7.92 -1.42
N SER A 25 -7.54 7.53 -2.12
CA SER A 25 -6.37 6.94 -1.45
C SER A 25 -5.68 7.90 -0.50
N MET A 26 -5.40 9.12 -0.95
CA MET A 26 -4.79 10.15 -0.08
C MET A 26 -5.73 10.61 1.05
N PRO A 27 -7.00 10.99 0.79
CA PRO A 27 -7.93 11.32 1.87
C PRO A 27 -8.08 10.20 2.92
N PHE A 28 -8.11 8.94 2.49
CA PHE A 28 -8.16 7.82 3.42
C PHE A 28 -6.88 7.69 4.25
N PHE A 29 -5.71 7.73 3.59
CA PHE A 29 -4.41 7.71 4.29
C PHE A 29 -4.29 8.84 5.32
N GLU A 30 -4.63 10.06 4.94
CA GLU A 30 -4.60 11.23 5.81
C GLU A 30 -5.57 11.08 6.99
N SER A 31 -6.75 10.51 6.78
CA SER A 31 -7.72 10.28 7.85
C SER A 31 -7.20 9.34 8.93
N VAL A 32 -6.39 8.36 8.54
CA VAL A 32 -5.73 7.42 9.48
C VAL A 32 -4.56 8.09 10.20
N ILE A 33 -3.69 8.78 9.46
CA ILE A 33 -2.45 9.38 10.02
C ILE A 33 -2.75 10.58 10.90
N TYR A 34 -3.67 11.46 10.47
CA TYR A 34 -4.03 12.67 11.23
C TYR A 34 -5.23 12.46 12.16
N GLN A 35 -5.75 11.23 12.23
CA GLN A 35 -6.87 10.86 13.10
C GLN A 35 -8.11 11.75 12.92
N THR A 36 -8.37 12.18 11.68
CA THR A 36 -9.56 12.98 11.34
C THR A 36 -10.82 12.12 11.25
N HIS A 37 -10.67 10.80 11.28
CA HIS A 37 -11.71 9.80 11.42
C HIS A 37 -11.28 8.77 12.47
N THR A 38 -12.22 8.30 13.26
CA THR A 38 -11.93 7.32 14.32
C THR A 38 -11.91 5.90 13.74
N TYR A 39 -10.86 5.15 14.03
CA TYR A 39 -10.73 3.75 13.63
C TYR A 39 -10.43 2.88 14.86
N ASP A 40 -11.27 1.88 15.10
CA ASP A 40 -10.92 0.79 16.01
C ASP A 40 -10.07 -0.24 15.26
N PHE A 41 -8.77 -0.27 15.54
CA PHE A 41 -7.84 -1.19 14.87
C PHE A 41 -8.13 -2.68 15.14
N ASN A 42 -8.98 -2.98 16.12
CA ASN A 42 -9.43 -4.36 16.36
C ASN A 42 -10.70 -4.71 15.60
N ASN A 43 -11.43 -3.71 15.09
CA ASN A 43 -12.65 -3.87 14.31
C ASN A 43 -12.81 -2.75 13.26
N ALA A 44 -11.80 -2.57 12.43
CA ALA A 44 -11.71 -1.43 11.51
C ALA A 44 -12.71 -1.46 10.33
N GLU A 45 -13.29 -2.62 10.01
CA GLU A 45 -14.15 -2.75 8.81
C GLU A 45 -15.35 -1.81 8.82
N ALA A 46 -16.01 -1.66 9.99
CA ALA A 46 -17.16 -0.77 10.14
C ALA A 46 -16.79 0.70 9.99
N ASP A 47 -15.65 1.10 10.59
CA ASP A 47 -15.17 2.48 10.54
C ASP A 47 -14.69 2.87 9.14
N ILE A 48 -14.04 1.92 8.43
CA ILE A 48 -13.66 2.11 7.03
C ILE A 48 -14.91 2.25 6.14
N LEU A 49 -15.93 1.43 6.36
CA LEU A 49 -17.19 1.55 5.64
C LEU A 49 -17.85 2.91 5.89
N ASP A 50 -17.86 3.38 7.15
CA ASP A 50 -18.40 4.70 7.50
C ASP A 50 -17.63 5.82 6.78
N PHE A 51 -16.29 5.76 6.78
CA PHE A 51 -15.46 6.70 6.03
C PHE A 51 -15.82 6.69 4.53
N MET A 52 -15.93 5.52 3.93
CA MET A 52 -16.20 5.39 2.49
C MET A 52 -17.59 5.94 2.13
N THR A 53 -18.62 5.64 2.93
CA THR A 53 -19.98 6.13 2.68
C THR A 53 -20.09 7.64 2.86
N LYS A 54 -19.42 8.22 3.86
CA LYS A 54 -19.32 9.67 4.05
C LYS A 54 -18.62 10.37 2.88
N ASN A 55 -17.77 9.65 2.14
CA ASN A 55 -17.10 10.15 0.94
C ASN A 55 -17.80 9.76 -0.37
N GLY A 56 -19.06 9.33 -0.30
CA GLY A 56 -19.92 9.10 -1.46
C GLY A 56 -19.76 7.75 -2.13
N VAL A 57 -19.13 6.78 -1.47
CA VAL A 57 -19.04 5.40 -1.97
C VAL A 57 -20.28 4.63 -1.56
N ASP A 58 -20.92 3.93 -2.51
CA ASP A 58 -22.05 3.07 -2.23
C ASP A 58 -21.64 1.92 -1.30
N ALA A 59 -22.40 1.70 -0.23
CA ALA A 59 -22.07 0.74 0.83
C ALA A 59 -22.01 -0.71 0.32
N GLU A 60 -22.93 -1.10 -0.57
CA GLU A 60 -22.97 -2.49 -1.07
C GLU A 60 -21.85 -2.74 -2.08
N LYS A 61 -21.56 -1.77 -2.94
CA LYS A 61 -20.38 -1.82 -3.84
C LYS A 61 -19.09 -1.93 -3.05
N TRP A 62 -18.96 -1.14 -1.98
CA TRP A 62 -17.78 -1.21 -1.11
C TRP A 62 -17.63 -2.58 -0.46
N LYS A 63 -18.67 -3.10 0.18
CA LYS A 63 -18.66 -4.41 0.83
C LYS A 63 -18.34 -5.52 -0.15
N SER A 64 -18.90 -5.47 -1.36
CA SER A 64 -18.62 -6.43 -2.42
C SER A 64 -17.16 -6.37 -2.86
N ALA A 65 -16.61 -5.19 -3.07
CA ALA A 65 -15.23 -5.00 -3.51
C ALA A 65 -14.22 -5.50 -2.47
N ILE A 66 -14.33 -5.05 -1.21
CA ILE A 66 -13.35 -5.39 -0.17
C ILE A 66 -13.37 -6.88 0.21
N ARG A 67 -14.49 -7.55 0.02
CA ARG A 67 -14.62 -9.00 0.26
C ARG A 67 -14.30 -9.86 -0.96
N SER A 68 -14.06 -9.24 -2.11
CA SER A 68 -13.79 -9.96 -3.34
C SER A 68 -12.50 -10.79 -3.24
N PHE A 69 -12.49 -11.92 -3.92
CA PHE A 69 -11.30 -12.77 -4.04
C PHE A 69 -10.11 -11.99 -4.62
N GLY A 70 -10.36 -11.11 -5.60
CA GLY A 70 -9.33 -10.30 -6.22
C GLY A 70 -8.60 -9.39 -5.21
N VAL A 71 -9.35 -8.68 -4.35
CA VAL A 71 -8.78 -7.82 -3.30
C VAL A 71 -8.02 -8.65 -2.27
N LYS A 72 -8.61 -9.73 -1.78
CA LYS A 72 -7.97 -10.62 -0.80
C LYS A 72 -6.67 -11.23 -1.36
N ASN A 73 -6.68 -11.65 -2.62
CA ASN A 73 -5.50 -12.21 -3.27
C ASN A 73 -4.40 -11.16 -3.47
N LYS A 74 -4.74 -9.95 -3.93
CA LYS A 74 -3.76 -8.85 -4.06
C LYS A 74 -3.11 -8.52 -2.73
N ASN A 75 -3.89 -8.42 -1.65
CA ASN A 75 -3.36 -8.19 -0.30
C ASN A 75 -2.41 -9.32 0.13
N ARG A 76 -2.75 -10.58 -0.12
CA ARG A 76 -1.91 -11.74 0.18
C ARG A 76 -0.59 -11.69 -0.60
N VAL A 77 -0.64 -11.39 -1.90
CA VAL A 77 0.55 -11.27 -2.74
C VAL A 77 1.43 -10.11 -2.29
N ALA A 78 0.85 -8.97 -1.96
CA ALA A 78 1.59 -7.82 -1.42
C ALA A 78 2.30 -8.19 -0.11
N PHE A 79 1.64 -8.92 0.78
CA PHE A 79 2.23 -9.40 2.03
C PHE A 79 3.39 -10.37 1.77
N GLN A 80 3.24 -11.33 0.85
CA GLN A 80 4.31 -12.25 0.47
C GLN A 80 5.50 -11.51 -0.15
N THR A 81 5.24 -10.52 -1.01
CA THR A 81 6.28 -9.68 -1.62
C THR A 81 7.04 -8.92 -0.54
N TRP A 82 6.33 -8.31 0.42
CA TRP A 82 6.91 -7.63 1.56
C TRP A 82 7.84 -8.54 2.36
N GLN A 83 7.43 -9.77 2.64
CA GLN A 83 8.27 -10.76 3.32
C GLN A 83 9.48 -11.18 2.49
N THR A 84 9.31 -11.41 1.19
CA THR A 84 10.39 -11.81 0.27
C THR A 84 11.48 -10.74 0.18
N TYR A 85 11.09 -9.47 0.17
CA TYR A 85 12.04 -8.34 0.20
C TYR A 85 12.57 -8.03 1.61
N GLN A 86 12.10 -8.73 2.64
CA GLN A 86 12.52 -8.49 4.03
C GLN A 86 12.30 -7.02 4.47
N ILE A 87 11.17 -6.44 4.06
CA ILE A 87 10.81 -5.08 4.45
C ILE A 87 10.53 -5.04 5.95
N ASP A 88 11.24 -4.22 6.69
CA ASP A 88 11.13 -4.08 8.15
C ASP A 88 10.67 -2.70 8.60
N SER A 89 10.69 -1.73 7.69
CA SER A 89 10.38 -0.34 8.00
C SER A 89 9.78 0.39 6.79
N THR A 90 9.29 1.61 7.01
CA THR A 90 8.77 2.49 5.96
C THR A 90 9.40 3.88 6.04
N PRO A 91 9.65 4.53 4.91
CA PRO A 91 9.50 4.03 3.55
C PRO A 91 10.66 3.11 3.13
N MET A 92 10.33 1.98 2.47
CA MET A 92 11.31 1.13 1.80
C MET A 92 10.83 0.81 0.38
N VAL A 93 11.77 0.59 -0.53
CA VAL A 93 11.50 0.31 -1.94
C VAL A 93 12.30 -0.89 -2.40
N GLY A 94 11.60 -1.89 -2.96
CA GLY A 94 12.21 -3.03 -3.64
C GLY A 94 12.20 -2.82 -5.15
N ILE A 95 13.30 -3.14 -5.85
CA ILE A 95 13.46 -2.87 -7.27
C ILE A 95 13.94 -4.12 -8.00
N GLY A 96 13.13 -4.58 -8.95
CA GLY A 96 13.46 -5.62 -9.91
C GLY A 96 13.81 -6.98 -9.33
N GLY A 97 13.39 -7.29 -8.10
CA GLY A 97 13.72 -8.53 -7.40
C GLY A 97 15.16 -8.60 -6.89
N ARG A 98 15.96 -7.53 -7.03
CA ARG A 98 17.40 -7.52 -6.73
C ARG A 98 17.83 -6.54 -5.68
N PHE A 99 17.26 -5.33 -5.68
CA PHE A 99 17.65 -4.27 -4.80
C PHE A 99 16.54 -3.93 -3.82
N ILE A 100 16.95 -3.55 -2.63
CA ILE A 100 16.09 -2.96 -1.61
C ILE A 100 16.80 -1.73 -1.05
N THR A 101 16.06 -0.68 -0.76
CA THR A 101 16.61 0.52 -0.14
C THR A 101 15.60 1.21 0.76
N GLY A 102 16.14 1.96 1.71
CA GLY A 102 15.38 2.81 2.62
C GLY A 102 16.23 3.97 3.11
N PRO A 103 15.65 4.99 3.75
CA PRO A 103 16.38 6.18 4.21
C PRO A 103 17.58 5.87 5.10
N HIS A 104 17.48 4.82 5.92
CA HIS A 104 18.56 4.38 6.81
C HIS A 104 19.76 3.79 6.06
N MET A 105 19.56 3.26 4.84
CA MET A 105 20.62 2.71 3.98
C MET A 105 21.35 3.79 3.18
N VAL A 106 20.65 4.87 2.82
CA VAL A 106 21.17 5.95 1.98
C VAL A 106 21.43 7.25 2.76
N GLY A 107 21.21 7.22 4.07
CA GLY A 107 21.51 8.32 4.99
C GLY A 107 20.37 9.33 5.19
N SER A 108 19.44 9.47 4.25
CA SER A 108 18.27 10.35 4.40
C SER A 108 17.15 10.02 3.40
N ARG A 109 15.95 10.56 3.66
CA ARG A 109 14.85 10.50 2.68
C ARG A 109 15.17 11.27 1.40
N ASN A 110 15.90 12.36 1.49
CA ASN A 110 16.25 13.18 0.33
C ASN A 110 17.28 12.50 -0.60
N ALA A 111 18.06 11.55 -0.10
CA ALA A 111 18.99 10.75 -0.90
C ALA A 111 18.31 9.59 -1.65
N MET A 112 17.09 9.23 -1.28
CA MET A 112 16.36 8.10 -1.88
C MET A 112 16.20 8.22 -3.41
N PRO A 113 15.77 9.36 -4.00
CA PRO A 113 15.57 9.45 -5.45
C PRO A 113 16.84 9.14 -6.26
N ALA A 114 17.98 9.62 -5.84
CA ALA A 114 19.25 9.35 -6.52
C ALA A 114 19.64 7.87 -6.45
N ALA A 115 19.48 7.26 -5.27
CA ALA A 115 19.73 5.82 -5.09
C ALA A 115 18.79 4.96 -5.93
N LEU A 116 17.49 5.30 -5.98
CA LEU A 116 16.50 4.60 -6.79
C LEU A 116 16.82 4.67 -8.28
N ASN A 117 17.18 5.85 -8.78
CA ASN A 117 17.58 6.02 -10.18
C ASN A 117 18.80 5.17 -10.53
N TRP A 118 19.81 5.17 -9.67
CA TRP A 118 21.00 4.33 -9.87
C TRP A 118 20.64 2.85 -9.95
N MET A 119 19.82 2.32 -9.03
CA MET A 119 19.39 0.91 -9.00
C MET A 119 18.58 0.53 -10.23
N ILE A 120 17.68 1.41 -10.68
CA ILE A 120 16.90 1.21 -11.91
C ILE A 120 17.83 1.14 -13.12
N ASP A 121 18.83 2.01 -13.20
CA ASP A 121 19.77 2.03 -14.31
C ASP A 121 20.65 0.76 -14.33
N GLN A 122 21.06 0.23 -13.17
CA GLN A 122 21.75 -1.06 -13.12
C GLN A 122 20.91 -2.19 -13.73
N ILE A 123 19.63 -2.29 -13.33
CA ILE A 123 18.72 -3.31 -13.89
C ILE A 123 18.51 -3.14 -15.39
N ARG A 124 18.36 -1.90 -15.86
CA ARG A 124 18.21 -1.61 -17.30
C ARG A 124 19.43 -2.04 -18.10
N GLN A 125 20.65 -1.78 -17.58
CA GLN A 125 21.89 -2.18 -18.23
C GLN A 125 22.04 -3.70 -18.30
N GLU A 126 21.70 -4.42 -17.25
CA GLU A 126 21.75 -5.89 -17.22
C GLU A 126 20.77 -6.51 -18.22
N ARG A 127 19.54 -5.99 -18.31
CA ARG A 127 18.53 -6.46 -19.28
C ARG A 127 18.96 -6.24 -20.73
N LYS A 128 19.79 -5.23 -21.01
CA LYS A 128 20.34 -4.99 -22.36
C LYS A 128 21.47 -5.97 -22.71
N LYS A 129 22.13 -6.56 -21.71
CA LYS A 129 23.23 -7.53 -21.90
C LYS A 129 22.74 -8.97 -21.99
N ALA A 130 21.53 -9.21 -21.52
CA ALA A 130 20.89 -10.54 -21.61
C ALA A 130 20.14 -10.69 -22.94
#